data_7c4e6f8d57cf900264b5778528eac41e
#
_entry.id   7c4e6f8d57cf900264b5778528eac41e
#
_cell.length_a   1.000
_cell.length_b   1.000
_cell.length_c   1.000
_cell.angle_alpha   90.00
_cell.angle_beta   90.00
_cell.angle_gamma   90.00
#
_symmetry.space_group_name_H-M   'P 1'
#
loop_
_entity.id
_entity.type
_entity.pdbx_description
1 polymer ?
#
loop_
_entity_poly.entity_id
_entity_poly.type
_entity_poly.pdbx_seq_one_letter_code
_entity_poly.pdbx_strand_id
1 'polypeptide(L)'
;HTVAMLQALKFKEYGTLTVLINGDEEISSPGSRALLTRLGGEHDAVMSFEGASIKDDKLSLATAGIASVTLNVTGKASHAGSAPELGVNALYELSHQILQMRDLSDPATGLKMNWTISKSGSNRNVIPASATAGADVRVLKVADYDRIEQQVNERVKKQLIPEAKVELKFERRRPPLEATAASIAFAKHAQQIYKDELGKPLGADDKAAGGGTDAAFASLKTKAPVVERFGLQGFGAHSADAEYVLLDSIEPRLYLATRMVMDIARGKTGGN
;
A
#
# COMPACT_ATOMS: atom_id res chain seq x y z
N HIS A 1 -19.57 1.09 -17.01
CA HIS A 1 -20.97 0.65 -17.02
C HIS A 1 -21.81 1.37 -15.97
N THR A 2 -21.34 1.59 -14.72
CA THR A 2 -22.10 2.34 -13.68
C THR A 2 -22.61 3.69 -14.20
N VAL A 3 -21.74 4.49 -14.84
CA VAL A 3 -22.13 5.79 -15.42
C VAL A 3 -23.21 5.61 -16.51
N ALA A 4 -23.07 4.60 -17.37
CA ALA A 4 -24.06 4.31 -18.40
C ALA A 4 -25.43 3.92 -17.78
N MET A 5 -25.44 3.17 -16.68
CA MET A 5 -26.67 2.82 -15.97
C MET A 5 -27.33 4.06 -15.36
N LEU A 6 -26.57 4.95 -14.71
CA LEU A 6 -27.09 6.21 -14.19
C LEU A 6 -27.70 7.08 -15.30
N GLN A 7 -27.07 7.13 -16.47
CA GLN A 7 -27.58 7.81 -17.66
C GLN A 7 -28.89 7.19 -18.16
N ALA A 8 -28.95 5.87 -18.26
CA ALA A 8 -30.15 5.15 -18.68
C ALA A 8 -31.33 5.36 -17.71
N LEU A 9 -31.03 5.42 -16.41
CA LEU A 9 -31.98 5.74 -15.35
C LEU A 9 -32.36 7.24 -15.29
N LYS A 10 -31.70 8.08 -16.10
CA LYS A 10 -31.83 9.55 -16.08
C LYS A 10 -31.57 10.14 -14.69
N PHE A 11 -30.73 9.47 -13.90
CA PHE A 11 -30.38 9.92 -12.55
C PHE A 11 -29.42 11.10 -12.59
N LYS A 12 -29.76 12.22 -11.95
CA LYS A 12 -29.02 13.48 -11.96
C LYS A 12 -28.93 14.15 -10.58
N GLU A 13 -29.22 13.43 -9.51
CA GLU A 13 -29.31 13.98 -8.15
C GLU A 13 -27.96 14.25 -7.49
N TYR A 14 -26.83 14.01 -8.19
CA TYR A 14 -25.47 14.27 -7.69
C TYR A 14 -24.95 15.64 -8.13
N GLY A 15 -24.12 16.28 -7.30
CA GLY A 15 -23.39 17.49 -7.66
C GLY A 15 -22.25 17.16 -8.63
N THR A 16 -21.31 16.34 -8.21
CA THR A 16 -20.17 15.91 -9.03
C THR A 16 -19.94 14.41 -8.90
N LEU A 17 -19.86 13.72 -10.04
CA LEU A 17 -19.41 12.34 -10.14
C LEU A 17 -18.09 12.32 -10.91
N THR A 18 -16.99 12.04 -10.21
CA THR A 18 -15.67 11.97 -10.81
C THR A 18 -15.28 10.51 -11.06
N VAL A 19 -14.84 10.22 -12.26
CA VAL A 19 -14.20 8.94 -12.61
C VAL A 19 -12.74 9.21 -12.88
N LEU A 20 -11.87 8.65 -12.04
CA LEU A 20 -10.43 8.72 -12.23
C LEU A 20 -9.91 7.36 -12.70
N ILE A 21 -9.15 7.38 -13.78
CA ILE A 21 -8.46 6.20 -14.33
C ILE A 21 -7.00 6.59 -14.46
N ASN A 22 -6.12 5.92 -13.73
CA ASN A 22 -4.67 6.14 -13.79
C ASN A 22 -3.96 4.89 -14.32
N GLY A 23 -2.75 5.06 -14.84
CA GLY A 23 -1.95 3.99 -15.44
C GLY A 23 -0.64 3.72 -14.69
N ASP A 24 -0.50 4.22 -13.45
CA ASP A 24 0.75 4.14 -12.69
C ASP A 24 0.57 3.49 -11.29
N GLU A 25 -0.54 2.76 -11.08
CA GLU A 25 -0.83 2.12 -9.80
C GLU A 25 0.27 1.14 -9.38
N GLU A 26 0.72 0.26 -10.27
CA GLU A 26 1.70 -0.80 -10.01
C GLU A 26 3.09 -0.27 -9.56
N ILE A 27 3.39 0.96 -9.87
CA ILE A 27 4.63 1.62 -9.42
C ILE A 27 4.41 2.61 -8.26
N SER A 28 3.27 2.50 -7.54
CA SER A 28 2.87 3.35 -6.41
C SER A 28 2.50 4.78 -6.80
N SER A 29 1.90 4.95 -7.96
CA SER A 29 1.19 6.14 -8.44
C SER A 29 1.97 7.47 -8.35
N PRO A 30 3.25 7.51 -8.77
CA PRO A 30 4.07 8.73 -8.63
C PRO A 30 3.48 9.93 -9.37
N GLY A 31 2.79 9.71 -10.49
CA GLY A 31 2.15 10.76 -11.28
C GLY A 31 0.75 11.13 -10.78
N SER A 32 0.00 10.17 -10.26
CA SER A 32 -1.42 10.36 -9.91
C SER A 32 -1.70 10.58 -8.42
N ARG A 33 -0.78 10.25 -7.49
CA ARG A 33 -1.01 10.31 -6.03
C ARG A 33 -1.47 11.68 -5.51
N ALA A 34 -0.95 12.76 -6.06
CA ALA A 34 -1.35 14.11 -5.66
C ALA A 34 -2.80 14.41 -6.05
N LEU A 35 -3.20 13.98 -7.26
CA LEU A 35 -4.58 14.12 -7.76
C LEU A 35 -5.54 13.24 -6.95
N LEU A 36 -5.19 11.99 -6.68
CA LEU A 36 -5.97 11.08 -5.84
C LEU A 36 -6.24 11.68 -4.46
N THR A 37 -5.19 12.21 -3.81
CA THR A 37 -5.31 12.86 -2.49
C THR A 37 -6.20 14.09 -2.52
N ARG A 38 -6.09 14.92 -3.57
CA ARG A 38 -6.92 16.11 -3.73
C ARG A 38 -8.39 15.74 -3.94
N LEU A 39 -8.66 14.87 -4.90
CA LEU A 39 -10.04 14.44 -5.20
C LEU A 39 -10.69 13.72 -4.02
N GLY A 40 -9.96 12.89 -3.28
CA GLY A 40 -10.48 12.26 -2.07
C GLY A 40 -10.96 13.28 -1.03
N GLY A 41 -10.27 14.43 -0.90
CA GLY A 41 -10.69 15.54 -0.03
C GLY A 41 -11.85 16.39 -0.53
N GLU A 42 -12.18 16.29 -1.82
CA GLU A 42 -13.23 17.10 -2.48
C GLU A 42 -14.58 16.36 -2.62
N HIS A 43 -14.66 15.06 -2.27
CA HIS A 43 -15.85 14.22 -2.49
C HIS A 43 -16.37 13.62 -1.17
N ASP A 44 -17.67 13.34 -1.15
CA ASP A 44 -18.40 12.78 0.01
C ASP A 44 -18.18 11.27 0.20
N ALA A 45 -17.67 10.58 -0.80
CA ALA A 45 -17.27 9.18 -0.74
C ALA A 45 -16.30 8.82 -1.88
N VAL A 46 -15.48 7.80 -1.64
CA VAL A 46 -14.57 7.22 -2.66
C VAL A 46 -14.78 5.72 -2.72
N MET A 47 -15.09 5.22 -3.91
CA MET A 47 -15.16 3.79 -4.22
C MET A 47 -14.03 3.43 -5.17
N SER A 48 -13.16 2.51 -4.75
CA SER A 48 -12.07 1.98 -5.56
C SER A 48 -12.45 0.62 -6.14
N PHE A 49 -12.14 0.43 -7.43
CA PHE A 49 -12.63 -0.70 -8.22
C PHE A 49 -11.55 -1.77 -8.46
N GLU A 50 -10.73 -2.03 -7.47
CA GLU A 50 -9.86 -3.20 -7.47
C GLU A 50 -10.65 -4.51 -7.45
N GLY A 51 -10.01 -5.60 -7.90
CA GLY A 51 -10.62 -6.92 -7.93
C GLY A 51 -10.97 -7.46 -6.54
N ALA A 52 -12.16 -8.03 -6.40
CA ALA A 52 -12.58 -8.76 -5.22
C ALA A 52 -12.17 -10.24 -5.31
N SER A 53 -12.04 -10.91 -4.15
CA SER A 53 -11.69 -12.33 -4.10
C SER A 53 -12.82 -13.22 -4.60
N ILE A 54 -12.48 -14.33 -5.28
CA ILE A 54 -13.43 -15.37 -5.68
C ILE A 54 -13.88 -16.26 -4.52
N LYS A 55 -13.11 -16.32 -3.42
CA LYS A 55 -13.42 -17.21 -2.28
C LYS A 55 -14.51 -16.65 -1.40
N ASP A 56 -14.51 -15.33 -1.25
CA ASP A 56 -15.43 -14.60 -0.41
C ASP A 56 -15.68 -13.21 -1.02
N ASP A 57 -16.93 -12.90 -1.24
CA ASP A 57 -17.34 -11.63 -1.80
C ASP A 57 -17.24 -10.55 -0.72
N LYS A 58 -16.15 -9.75 -0.73
CA LYS A 58 -15.84 -8.77 0.32
C LYS A 58 -15.38 -7.44 -0.25
N LEU A 59 -15.75 -6.37 0.45
CA LEU A 59 -15.12 -5.07 0.38
C LEU A 59 -13.87 -5.03 1.27
N SER A 60 -12.93 -4.14 1.01
CA SER A 60 -11.77 -3.92 1.87
C SER A 60 -11.78 -2.49 2.42
N LEU A 61 -11.59 -2.37 3.73
CA LEU A 61 -11.57 -1.09 4.45
C LEU A 61 -10.15 -0.74 4.91
N ALA A 62 -9.20 -1.66 4.78
CA ALA A 62 -7.83 -1.47 5.23
C ALA A 62 -6.83 -2.19 4.33
N THR A 63 -5.69 -1.55 4.06
CA THR A 63 -4.54 -2.13 3.37
C THR A 63 -3.24 -1.70 4.03
N ALA A 64 -2.17 -2.47 3.84
CA ALA A 64 -0.87 -2.09 4.37
C ALA A 64 -0.24 -0.96 3.55
N GLY A 65 0.39 -0.02 4.24
CA GLY A 65 1.30 0.93 3.63
C GLY A 65 2.63 0.28 3.27
N ILE A 66 3.29 0.83 2.27
CA ILE A 66 4.54 0.32 1.71
C ILE A 66 5.62 1.39 1.77
N ALA A 67 6.77 1.04 2.35
CA ALA A 67 7.99 1.84 2.26
C ALA A 67 9.19 0.94 1.95
N SER A 68 10.29 1.55 1.57
CA SER A 68 11.57 0.87 1.39
C SER A 68 12.68 1.59 2.14
N VAL A 69 13.66 0.82 2.62
CA VAL A 69 14.91 1.36 3.13
C VAL A 69 16.03 0.89 2.23
N THR A 70 16.88 1.81 1.83
CA THR A 70 18.11 1.50 1.08
C THR A 70 19.31 1.95 1.91
N LEU A 71 20.26 1.04 2.10
CA LEU A 71 21.57 1.31 2.68
C LEU A 71 22.64 1.28 1.58
N ASN A 72 23.47 2.32 1.54
CA ASN A 72 24.68 2.35 0.72
C ASN A 72 25.87 2.58 1.65
N VAL A 73 26.83 1.67 1.59
CA VAL A 73 28.08 1.76 2.37
C VAL A 73 29.24 1.91 1.41
N THR A 74 30.02 2.96 1.63
CA THR A 74 31.26 3.20 0.90
C THR A 74 32.44 3.04 1.85
N GLY A 75 33.35 2.16 1.48
CA GLY A 75 34.59 1.89 2.15
C GLY A 75 35.80 2.14 1.23
N LYS A 76 36.84 1.31 1.38
CA LYS A 76 38.08 1.41 0.61
C LYS A 76 38.62 0.02 0.28
N ALA A 77 38.93 -0.23 -0.99
CA ALA A 77 39.54 -1.48 -1.42
C ALA A 77 40.99 -1.59 -0.96
N SER A 78 41.39 -2.81 -0.65
CA SER A 78 42.78 -3.21 -0.43
C SER A 78 42.94 -4.72 -0.68
N HIS A 79 44.16 -5.21 -0.72
CA HIS A 79 44.40 -6.64 -0.86
C HIS A 79 44.15 -7.36 0.49
N ALA A 80 43.18 -8.29 0.50
CA ALA A 80 42.69 -8.91 1.72
C ALA A 80 43.71 -9.72 2.50
N GLY A 81 44.77 -10.24 1.83
CA GLY A 81 45.80 -11.04 2.43
C GLY A 81 47.10 -10.30 2.74
N SER A 82 47.49 -9.29 1.93
CA SER A 82 48.79 -8.63 2.07
C SER A 82 48.72 -7.23 2.68
N ALA A 83 47.58 -6.57 2.65
CA ALA A 83 47.43 -5.21 3.17
C ALA A 83 45.97 -4.95 3.62
N PRO A 84 45.35 -5.81 4.44
CA PRO A 84 43.95 -5.61 4.88
C PRO A 84 43.76 -4.34 5.69
N GLU A 85 44.77 -3.89 6.42
CA GLU A 85 44.78 -2.70 7.27
C GLU A 85 44.65 -1.37 6.48
N LEU A 86 44.95 -1.40 5.17
CA LEU A 86 44.80 -0.22 4.29
C LEU A 86 43.37 -0.09 3.73
N GLY A 87 42.51 -1.11 3.96
CA GLY A 87 41.15 -1.15 3.47
C GLY A 87 40.13 -0.68 4.51
N VAL A 88 38.95 -0.33 4.03
CA VAL A 88 37.73 -0.08 4.85
C VAL A 88 36.66 -1.02 4.34
N ASN A 89 36.31 -2.03 5.13
CA ASN A 89 35.45 -3.13 4.69
C ASN A 89 33.97 -2.76 4.70
N ALA A 90 33.44 -2.38 3.54
CA ALA A 90 32.04 -2.00 3.39
C ALA A 90 31.07 -3.16 3.70
N LEU A 91 31.49 -4.43 3.49
CA LEU A 91 30.63 -5.59 3.80
C LEU A 91 30.45 -5.77 5.30
N TYR A 92 31.49 -5.58 6.11
CA TYR A 92 31.39 -5.67 7.56
C TYR A 92 30.49 -4.56 8.13
N GLU A 93 30.66 -3.33 7.67
CA GLU A 93 29.78 -2.23 8.08
C GLU A 93 28.34 -2.48 7.66
N LEU A 94 28.07 -2.91 6.41
CA LEU A 94 26.72 -3.23 5.97
C LEU A 94 26.09 -4.33 6.82
N SER A 95 26.84 -5.39 7.13
CA SER A 95 26.36 -6.49 7.97
C SER A 95 25.98 -6.03 9.38
N HIS A 96 26.80 -5.15 9.97
CA HIS A 96 26.50 -4.53 11.27
C HIS A 96 25.21 -3.71 11.19
N GLN A 97 25.05 -2.86 10.17
CA GLN A 97 23.86 -2.04 9.98
C GLN A 97 22.58 -2.88 9.84
N ILE A 98 22.62 -3.97 9.06
CA ILE A 98 21.49 -4.91 8.93
C ILE A 98 21.17 -5.55 10.29
N LEU A 99 22.18 -6.07 11.00
CA LEU A 99 21.97 -6.79 12.25
C LEU A 99 21.44 -5.90 13.37
N GLN A 100 21.89 -4.66 13.47
CA GLN A 100 21.37 -3.74 14.48
C GLN A 100 19.94 -3.25 14.20
N MET A 101 19.42 -3.45 12.98
CA MET A 101 18.06 -3.08 12.58
C MET A 101 17.11 -4.29 12.43
N ARG A 102 17.58 -5.52 12.74
CA ARG A 102 16.80 -6.77 12.53
C ARG A 102 15.54 -6.89 13.38
N ASP A 103 15.48 -6.17 14.49
CA ASP A 103 14.43 -6.21 15.51
C ASP A 103 13.43 -5.05 15.41
N LEU A 104 13.41 -4.33 14.29
CA LEU A 104 12.52 -3.19 14.10
C LEU A 104 11.08 -3.56 13.73
N SER A 105 10.82 -4.82 13.37
CA SER A 105 9.45 -5.32 13.23
C SER A 105 8.74 -5.36 14.58
N ASP A 106 7.47 -4.97 14.60
CA ASP A 106 6.67 -4.89 15.82
C ASP A 106 5.30 -5.58 15.59
N PRO A 107 5.11 -6.82 16.09
CA PRO A 107 3.85 -7.55 15.94
C PRO A 107 2.65 -6.85 16.58
N ALA A 108 2.85 -6.04 17.63
CA ALA A 108 1.77 -5.35 18.33
C ALA A 108 1.13 -4.26 17.45
N THR A 109 1.89 -3.61 16.59
CA THR A 109 1.40 -2.60 15.65
C THR A 109 1.24 -3.14 14.23
N GLY A 110 1.71 -4.37 13.97
CA GLY A 110 1.73 -4.97 12.63
C GLY A 110 2.82 -4.41 11.71
N LEU A 111 3.74 -3.59 12.24
CA LEU A 111 4.92 -3.12 11.53
C LEU A 111 5.80 -4.31 11.14
N LYS A 112 6.18 -4.37 9.87
CA LYS A 112 7.14 -5.35 9.36
C LYS A 112 8.26 -4.63 8.63
N MET A 113 9.50 -4.97 8.94
CA MET A 113 10.67 -4.52 8.21
C MET A 113 11.59 -5.71 7.98
N ASN A 114 11.90 -6.00 6.72
CA ASN A 114 12.75 -7.15 6.35
C ASN A 114 13.77 -6.72 5.31
N TRP A 115 15.04 -7.03 5.59
CA TRP A 115 16.12 -6.89 4.62
C TRP A 115 16.03 -8.05 3.62
N THR A 116 15.85 -7.74 2.34
CA THR A 116 15.55 -8.74 1.30
C THR A 116 16.55 -8.74 0.16
N ILE A 117 17.34 -7.68 0.03
CA ILE A 117 18.35 -7.53 -1.01
C ILE A 117 19.67 -7.11 -0.36
N SER A 118 20.79 -7.73 -0.79
CA SER A 118 22.13 -7.24 -0.46
C SER A 118 23.12 -7.56 -1.58
N LYS A 119 24.10 -6.66 -1.78
CA LYS A 119 25.19 -6.83 -2.75
C LYS A 119 26.47 -6.27 -2.16
N SER A 120 27.57 -7.02 -2.28
CA SER A 120 28.92 -6.56 -1.88
C SER A 120 30.01 -7.43 -2.50
N GLY A 121 31.15 -6.80 -2.77
CA GLY A 121 32.36 -7.49 -3.25
C GLY A 121 32.23 -8.11 -4.64
N SER A 122 33.38 -8.44 -5.22
CA SER A 122 33.48 -9.15 -6.50
C SER A 122 34.58 -10.25 -6.47
N ASN A 123 35.66 -10.02 -5.72
CA ASN A 123 36.79 -10.90 -5.65
C ASN A 123 37.13 -11.26 -4.21
N ARG A 124 37.50 -12.52 -3.97
CA ARG A 124 37.79 -13.02 -2.61
C ARG A 124 39.00 -12.38 -1.95
N ASN A 125 39.97 -11.95 -2.74
CA ASN A 125 41.23 -11.37 -2.24
C ASN A 125 41.20 -9.84 -2.19
N VAL A 126 40.01 -9.21 -2.28
CA VAL A 126 39.83 -7.74 -2.25
C VAL A 126 38.88 -7.38 -1.14
N ILE A 127 39.27 -6.45 -0.25
CA ILE A 127 38.38 -5.81 0.72
C ILE A 127 37.31 -4.99 -0.06
N PRO A 128 36.02 -5.24 0.15
CA PRO A 128 34.97 -4.54 -0.60
C PRO A 128 34.92 -3.06 -0.31
N ALA A 129 35.05 -2.24 -1.36
CA ALA A 129 34.93 -0.78 -1.27
C ALA A 129 33.49 -0.30 -1.27
N SER A 130 32.51 -1.16 -1.61
CA SER A 130 31.10 -0.80 -1.62
C SER A 130 30.22 -1.97 -1.21
N ALA A 131 29.13 -1.65 -0.54
CA ALA A 131 28.09 -2.61 -0.20
C ALA A 131 26.73 -1.91 -0.17
N THR A 132 25.67 -2.63 -0.56
CA THR A 132 24.30 -2.08 -0.58
C THR A 132 23.32 -3.11 -0.03
N ALA A 133 22.27 -2.64 0.64
CA ALA A 133 21.13 -3.46 1.03
C ALA A 133 19.81 -2.73 0.85
N GLY A 134 18.74 -3.52 0.65
CA GLY A 134 17.35 -3.04 0.56
C GLY A 134 16.44 -3.78 1.51
N ALA A 135 15.54 -3.05 2.18
CA ALA A 135 14.51 -3.61 3.03
C ALA A 135 13.11 -3.21 2.54
N ASP A 136 12.17 -4.15 2.63
CA ASP A 136 10.73 -3.91 2.52
C ASP A 136 10.18 -3.51 3.89
N VAL A 137 9.32 -2.49 3.91
CA VAL A 137 8.65 -2.00 5.12
C VAL A 137 7.15 -1.98 4.89
N ARG A 138 6.39 -2.57 5.83
CA ARG A 138 4.92 -2.55 5.84
C ARG A 138 4.42 -1.93 7.14
N VAL A 139 3.48 -1.00 7.02
CA VAL A 139 2.84 -0.33 8.16
C VAL A 139 1.32 -0.43 8.05
N LEU A 140 0.62 -0.41 9.19
CA LEU A 140 -0.85 -0.43 9.22
C LEU A 140 -1.46 0.93 9.50
N LYS A 141 -0.65 1.89 9.98
CA LYS A 141 -1.07 3.27 10.27
C LYS A 141 -0.08 4.26 9.67
N VAL A 142 -0.57 5.40 9.20
CA VAL A 142 0.28 6.48 8.66
C VAL A 142 1.30 6.96 9.70
N ALA A 143 0.91 7.04 10.97
CA ALA A 143 1.80 7.44 12.07
C ALA A 143 2.99 6.49 12.29
N ASP A 144 2.89 5.23 11.88
CA ASP A 144 3.98 4.27 12.02
C ASP A 144 5.14 4.56 11.08
N TYR A 145 4.92 5.29 9.99
CA TYR A 145 6.01 5.75 9.12
C TYR A 145 6.98 6.67 9.85
N ASP A 146 6.48 7.65 10.60
CA ASP A 146 7.33 8.60 11.33
C ASP A 146 8.19 7.85 12.35
N ARG A 147 7.57 6.91 13.06
CA ARG A 147 8.24 6.09 14.08
C ARG A 147 9.35 5.23 13.48
N ILE A 148 9.08 4.46 12.42
CA ILE A 148 10.10 3.57 11.84
C ILE A 148 11.20 4.37 11.15
N GLU A 149 10.87 5.46 10.44
CA GLU A 149 11.84 6.33 9.80
C GLU A 149 12.79 6.97 10.83
N GLN A 150 12.26 7.42 11.96
CA GLN A 150 13.08 7.91 13.06
C GLN A 150 14.01 6.81 13.60
N GLN A 151 13.49 5.61 13.86
CA GLN A 151 14.27 4.50 14.41
C GLN A 151 15.42 4.09 13.49
N VAL A 152 15.20 3.95 12.18
CA VAL A 152 16.27 3.60 11.25
C VAL A 152 17.31 4.71 11.13
N ASN A 153 16.88 5.98 11.13
CA ASN A 153 17.78 7.14 11.11
C ASN A 153 18.62 7.31 12.39
N GLU A 154 18.11 6.86 13.53
CA GLU A 154 18.90 6.86 14.78
C GLU A 154 19.88 5.68 14.81
N ARG A 155 19.45 4.48 14.39
CA ARG A 155 20.32 3.30 14.43
C ARG A 155 21.46 3.38 13.43
N VAL A 156 21.24 3.93 12.24
CA VAL A 156 22.29 4.05 11.21
C VAL A 156 23.50 4.88 11.64
N LYS A 157 23.32 5.77 12.63
CA LYS A 157 24.42 6.60 13.19
C LYS A 157 25.44 5.77 13.98
N LYS A 158 25.06 4.56 14.43
CA LYS A 158 25.96 3.68 15.18
C LYS A 158 26.73 2.79 14.21
N GLN A 159 27.91 3.26 13.82
CA GLN A 159 28.79 2.56 12.89
C GLN A 159 29.72 1.58 13.62
N LEU A 160 30.03 0.45 13.00
CA LEU A 160 31.09 -0.48 13.38
C LEU A 160 32.45 0.05 12.94
N ILE A 161 32.50 0.62 11.73
CA ILE A 161 33.73 1.09 11.08
C ILE A 161 33.57 2.61 10.86
N PRO A 162 34.17 3.46 11.71
CA PRO A 162 33.98 4.92 11.64
C PRO A 162 34.44 5.55 10.32
N GLU A 163 35.40 4.93 9.62
CA GLU A 163 35.94 5.39 8.35
C GLU A 163 35.01 5.08 7.16
N ALA A 164 34.01 4.21 7.33
CA ALA A 164 33.04 3.93 6.29
C ALA A 164 32.04 5.07 6.19
N LYS A 165 31.64 5.43 4.96
CA LYS A 165 30.52 6.32 4.74
C LYS A 165 29.23 5.49 4.60
N VAL A 166 28.26 5.73 5.47
CA VAL A 166 26.96 5.06 5.44
C VAL A 166 25.88 6.07 5.06
N GLU A 167 25.13 5.77 4.02
CA GLU A 167 23.99 6.56 3.56
C GLU A 167 22.72 5.70 3.64
N LEU A 168 21.70 6.20 4.33
CA LEU A 168 20.38 5.59 4.43
C LEU A 168 19.35 6.44 3.71
N LYS A 169 18.55 5.80 2.85
CA LYS A 169 17.37 6.41 2.24
C LYS A 169 16.13 5.66 2.70
N PHE A 170 15.21 6.35 3.38
CA PHE A 170 13.86 5.86 3.65
C PHE A 170 12.90 6.45 2.61
N GLU A 171 12.09 5.62 1.96
CA GLU A 171 11.17 6.07 0.91
C GLU A 171 9.76 5.55 1.20
N ARG A 172 8.84 6.46 1.53
CA ARG A 172 7.40 6.18 1.66
C ARG A 172 6.81 6.08 0.26
N ARG A 173 6.39 4.88 -0.10
CA ARG A 173 5.89 4.58 -1.45
C ARG A 173 4.37 4.72 -1.52
N ARG A 174 3.64 4.05 -0.63
CA ARG A 174 2.18 4.04 -0.60
C ARG A 174 1.70 4.08 0.85
N PRO A 175 0.76 4.98 1.21
CA PRO A 175 0.22 4.99 2.57
C PRO A 175 -0.61 3.73 2.86
N PRO A 176 -0.88 3.38 4.12
CA PRO A 176 -1.92 2.42 4.47
C PRO A 176 -3.30 3.06 4.22
N LEU A 177 -4.26 2.23 3.80
CA LEU A 177 -5.67 2.54 3.97
C LEU A 177 -6.07 2.10 5.37
N GLU A 178 -6.60 3.03 6.17
CA GLU A 178 -7.04 2.75 7.54
C GLU A 178 -8.57 2.66 7.58
N ALA A 179 -9.10 1.61 8.23
CA ALA A 179 -10.53 1.49 8.45
C ALA A 179 -11.02 2.61 9.37
N THR A 180 -11.93 3.43 8.88
CA THR A 180 -12.56 4.52 9.65
C THR A 180 -14.00 4.18 10.02
N ALA A 181 -14.56 4.87 11.00
CA ALA A 181 -15.99 4.73 11.34
C ALA A 181 -16.89 5.00 10.12
N ALA A 182 -16.51 5.98 9.28
CA ALA A 182 -17.22 6.31 8.05
C ALA A 182 -17.15 5.16 7.02
N SER A 183 -15.96 4.59 6.78
CA SER A 183 -15.81 3.46 5.84
C SER A 183 -16.52 2.19 6.33
N ILE A 184 -16.53 1.94 7.65
CA ILE A 184 -17.27 0.83 8.25
C ILE A 184 -18.79 1.02 8.06
N ALA A 185 -19.33 2.22 8.33
CA ALA A 185 -20.74 2.53 8.13
C ALA A 185 -21.13 2.39 6.65
N PHE A 186 -20.30 2.89 5.75
CA PHE A 186 -20.49 2.80 4.31
C PHE A 186 -20.51 1.33 3.81
N ALA A 187 -19.60 0.50 4.29
CA ALA A 187 -19.57 -0.92 3.96
C ALA A 187 -20.81 -1.65 4.50
N LYS A 188 -21.27 -1.33 5.71
CA LYS A 188 -22.52 -1.88 6.27
C LYS A 188 -23.75 -1.51 5.40
N HIS A 189 -23.79 -0.28 4.89
CA HIS A 189 -24.85 0.13 3.96
C HIS A 189 -24.81 -0.68 2.65
N ALA A 190 -23.61 -0.88 2.08
CA ALA A 190 -23.42 -1.73 0.92
C ALA A 190 -23.86 -3.20 1.18
N GLN A 191 -23.51 -3.74 2.35
CA GLN A 191 -23.92 -5.08 2.78
C GLN A 191 -25.45 -5.21 2.88
N GLN A 192 -26.14 -4.17 3.40
CA GLN A 192 -27.58 -4.15 3.51
C GLN A 192 -28.25 -4.17 2.13
N ILE A 193 -27.76 -3.35 1.18
CA ILE A 193 -28.23 -3.36 -0.22
C ILE A 193 -28.08 -4.77 -0.83
N TYR A 194 -26.92 -5.39 -0.68
CA TYR A 194 -26.65 -6.71 -1.22
C TYR A 194 -27.61 -7.78 -0.67
N LYS A 195 -27.84 -7.72 0.65
CA LYS A 195 -28.75 -8.65 1.35
C LYS A 195 -30.20 -8.45 0.94
N ASP A 196 -30.70 -7.22 1.01
CA ASP A 196 -32.13 -6.94 0.89
C ASP A 196 -32.59 -6.91 -0.56
N GLU A 197 -31.76 -6.39 -1.47
CA GLU A 197 -32.14 -6.18 -2.85
C GLU A 197 -31.67 -7.31 -3.79
N LEU A 198 -30.58 -8.02 -3.43
CA LEU A 198 -30.03 -9.11 -4.25
C LEU A 198 -30.10 -10.50 -3.58
N GLY A 199 -30.45 -10.56 -2.29
CA GLY A 199 -30.48 -11.82 -1.54
C GLY A 199 -29.11 -12.49 -1.39
N LYS A 200 -28.00 -11.72 -1.54
CA LYS A 200 -26.61 -12.21 -1.53
C LYS A 200 -25.85 -11.72 -0.30
N PRO A 201 -24.91 -12.49 0.24
CA PRO A 201 -24.01 -12.00 1.28
C PRO A 201 -22.90 -11.14 0.67
N LEU A 202 -22.50 -10.09 1.39
CA LEU A 202 -21.31 -9.29 1.12
C LEU A 202 -20.53 -9.11 2.41
N GLY A 203 -19.26 -9.48 2.41
CA GLY A 203 -18.36 -9.27 3.55
C GLY A 203 -17.70 -7.89 3.52
N ALA A 204 -17.02 -7.54 4.60
CA ALA A 204 -16.10 -6.41 4.65
C ALA A 204 -14.94 -6.72 5.60
N ASP A 205 -13.70 -6.49 5.14
CA ASP A 205 -12.50 -6.67 5.95
C ASP A 205 -12.00 -5.31 6.45
N ASP A 206 -11.97 -5.15 7.77
CA ASP A 206 -11.40 -3.99 8.47
C ASP A 206 -9.93 -4.20 8.88
N LYS A 207 -9.38 -5.37 8.60
CA LYS A 207 -7.98 -5.74 8.85
C LYS A 207 -7.18 -5.65 7.55
N ALA A 208 -6.04 -4.98 7.62
CA ALA A 208 -5.16 -4.82 6.48
C ALA A 208 -4.64 -6.16 5.95
N ALA A 209 -4.93 -6.46 4.70
CA ALA A 209 -4.18 -7.45 3.92
C ALA A 209 -2.84 -6.84 3.47
N GLY A 210 -1.86 -7.70 3.10
CA GLY A 210 -0.48 -7.27 2.78
C GLY A 210 -0.30 -6.40 1.54
N GLY A 211 -1.33 -6.26 0.67
CA GLY A 211 -1.31 -5.42 -0.51
C GLY A 211 -1.55 -3.94 -0.20
N GLY A 212 -1.15 -3.07 -1.12
CA GLY A 212 -1.47 -1.64 -1.09
C GLY A 212 -2.52 -1.29 -2.15
N THR A 213 -3.08 -0.09 -2.10
CA THR A 213 -4.09 0.39 -3.03
C THR A 213 -4.01 1.90 -3.24
N ASP A 214 -4.46 2.39 -4.37
CA ASP A 214 -4.58 3.82 -4.65
C ASP A 214 -5.65 4.51 -3.80
N ALA A 215 -6.66 3.78 -3.33
CA ALA A 215 -7.63 4.28 -2.36
C ALA A 215 -6.96 4.87 -1.10
N ALA A 216 -5.79 4.36 -0.72
CA ALA A 216 -5.01 4.86 0.40
C ALA A 216 -4.53 6.31 0.20
N PHE A 217 -4.18 6.73 -1.01
CA PHE A 217 -3.85 8.13 -1.29
C PHE A 217 -5.09 9.01 -1.17
N ALA A 218 -6.25 8.55 -1.66
CA ALA A 218 -7.50 9.29 -1.55
C ALA A 218 -7.92 9.51 -0.09
N SER A 219 -7.57 8.58 0.82
CA SER A 219 -7.93 8.66 2.23
C SER A 219 -7.13 9.69 3.05
N LEU A 220 -5.98 10.15 2.55
CA LEU A 220 -5.04 10.98 3.34
C LEU A 220 -5.57 12.32 3.83
N LYS A 221 -6.52 12.93 3.09
CA LYS A 221 -7.03 14.28 3.39
C LYS A 221 -8.56 14.34 3.47
N THR A 222 -9.20 13.22 3.74
CA THR A 222 -10.67 13.17 3.85
C THR A 222 -11.12 12.51 5.16
N LYS A 223 -12.34 12.87 5.58
CA LYS A 223 -13.11 12.14 6.60
C LYS A 223 -14.25 11.34 5.97
N ALA A 224 -14.44 11.48 4.66
CA ALA A 224 -15.42 10.72 3.91
C ALA A 224 -15.04 9.22 3.86
N PRO A 225 -16.01 8.33 3.66
CA PRO A 225 -15.72 6.91 3.50
C PRO A 225 -14.87 6.67 2.25
N VAL A 226 -13.80 5.92 2.40
CA VAL A 226 -12.98 5.40 1.30
C VAL A 226 -13.00 3.89 1.42
N VAL A 227 -13.49 3.21 0.40
CA VAL A 227 -13.71 1.76 0.42
C VAL A 227 -13.19 1.14 -0.88
N GLU A 228 -12.50 0.05 -0.72
CA GLU A 228 -11.76 -0.70 -1.73
C GLU A 228 -12.53 -1.94 -2.18
N ARG A 229 -12.19 -2.48 -3.36
CA ARG A 229 -12.69 -3.73 -3.94
C ARG A 229 -14.16 -3.69 -4.35
N PHE A 230 -14.59 -2.58 -4.93
CA PHE A 230 -15.88 -2.52 -5.62
C PHE A 230 -15.88 -3.21 -7.00
N GLY A 231 -14.71 -3.60 -7.51
CA GLY A 231 -14.56 -4.29 -8.79
C GLY A 231 -15.09 -5.72 -8.78
N LEU A 232 -14.90 -6.41 -9.91
CA LEU A 232 -15.38 -7.77 -10.12
C LEU A 232 -14.61 -8.78 -9.27
N GLN A 233 -15.23 -9.92 -8.97
CA GLN A 233 -14.51 -11.03 -8.36
C GLN A 233 -13.57 -11.66 -9.38
N GLY A 234 -12.32 -11.84 -8.99
CA GLY A 234 -11.27 -12.38 -9.84
C GLY A 234 -10.20 -13.15 -9.08
N PHE A 235 -9.35 -13.81 -9.82
CA PHE A 235 -8.23 -14.59 -9.31
C PHE A 235 -7.04 -14.50 -10.26
N GLY A 236 -5.83 -14.74 -9.73
CA GLY A 236 -4.61 -14.90 -10.51
C GLY A 236 -4.00 -13.58 -10.98
N ALA A 237 -4.27 -12.44 -10.31
CA ALA A 237 -3.61 -11.16 -10.60
C ALA A 237 -2.08 -11.34 -10.69
N HIS A 238 -1.45 -10.73 -11.70
CA HIS A 238 -0.05 -10.89 -12.07
C HIS A 238 0.36 -12.28 -12.56
N SER A 239 -0.60 -13.16 -12.89
CA SER A 239 -0.33 -14.46 -13.49
C SER A 239 -0.56 -14.42 -15.01
N ALA A 240 0.40 -14.93 -15.78
CA ALA A 240 0.25 -15.01 -17.23
C ALA A 240 -0.81 -16.03 -17.68
N ASP A 241 -1.07 -17.07 -16.86
CA ASP A 241 -1.82 -18.25 -17.29
C ASP A 241 -3.15 -18.46 -16.56
N ALA A 242 -3.38 -17.76 -15.47
CA ALA A 242 -4.48 -18.04 -14.54
C ALA A 242 -5.27 -16.81 -14.09
N GLU A 243 -5.09 -15.65 -14.73
CA GLU A 243 -5.88 -14.47 -14.41
C GLU A 243 -7.24 -14.52 -15.07
N TYR A 244 -8.29 -14.43 -14.25
CA TYR A 244 -9.68 -14.44 -14.73
C TYR A 244 -10.61 -13.68 -13.79
N VAL A 245 -11.79 -13.33 -14.30
CA VAL A 245 -12.92 -12.78 -13.54
C VAL A 245 -14.13 -13.70 -13.62
N LEU A 246 -14.95 -13.70 -12.55
CA LEU A 246 -16.23 -14.40 -12.54
C LEU A 246 -17.30 -13.55 -13.21
N LEU A 247 -17.86 -14.02 -14.33
CA LEU A 247 -18.92 -13.31 -15.04
C LEU A 247 -20.16 -13.10 -14.19
N ASP A 248 -20.48 -14.03 -13.28
CA ASP A 248 -21.61 -13.95 -12.35
C ASP A 248 -21.45 -12.82 -11.31
N SER A 249 -20.25 -12.23 -11.19
CA SER A 249 -20.01 -11.08 -10.36
C SER A 249 -20.34 -9.73 -11.02
N ILE A 250 -20.51 -9.70 -12.33
CA ILE A 250 -20.73 -8.47 -13.11
C ILE A 250 -22.02 -7.77 -12.66
N GLU A 251 -23.14 -8.48 -12.74
CA GLU A 251 -24.47 -7.90 -12.44
C GLU A 251 -24.56 -7.39 -10.99
N PRO A 252 -24.26 -8.20 -9.95
CA PRO A 252 -24.39 -7.74 -8.57
C PRO A 252 -23.42 -6.61 -8.23
N ARG A 253 -22.19 -6.61 -8.76
CA ARG A 253 -21.21 -5.54 -8.50
C ARG A 253 -21.57 -4.24 -9.21
N LEU A 254 -22.05 -4.33 -10.43
CA LEU A 254 -22.54 -3.17 -11.18
C LEU A 254 -23.80 -2.58 -10.53
N TYR A 255 -24.71 -3.42 -10.08
CA TYR A 255 -25.89 -3.01 -9.32
C TYR A 255 -25.48 -2.27 -8.05
N LEU A 256 -24.61 -2.86 -7.23
CA LEU A 256 -24.12 -2.27 -5.99
C LEU A 256 -23.50 -0.89 -6.24
N ALA A 257 -22.56 -0.80 -7.20
CA ALA A 257 -21.88 0.47 -7.49
C ALA A 257 -22.88 1.56 -7.91
N THR A 258 -23.87 1.21 -8.73
CA THR A 258 -24.92 2.16 -9.17
C THR A 258 -25.79 2.60 -8.00
N ARG A 259 -26.27 1.67 -7.16
CA ARG A 259 -27.07 1.95 -5.97
C ARG A 259 -26.32 2.83 -4.97
N MET A 260 -25.05 2.52 -4.72
CA MET A 260 -24.21 3.32 -3.81
C MET A 260 -24.06 4.76 -4.31
N VAL A 261 -23.81 5.00 -5.60
CA VAL A 261 -23.76 6.36 -6.15
C VAL A 261 -25.10 7.11 -5.94
N MET A 262 -26.22 6.44 -6.18
CA MET A 262 -27.54 7.05 -5.97
C MET A 262 -27.79 7.38 -4.50
N ASP A 263 -27.36 6.51 -3.60
CA ASP A 263 -27.57 6.71 -2.16
C ASP A 263 -26.61 7.77 -1.59
N ILE A 264 -25.36 7.83 -2.05
CA ILE A 264 -24.43 8.92 -1.72
C ILE A 264 -25.02 10.27 -2.12
N ALA A 265 -25.52 10.38 -3.35
CA ALA A 265 -26.16 11.61 -3.86
C ALA A 265 -27.35 12.07 -3.00
N ARG A 266 -28.03 11.13 -2.32
CA ARG A 266 -29.14 11.37 -1.41
C ARG A 266 -28.73 11.52 0.06
N GLY A 267 -27.43 11.62 0.33
CA GLY A 267 -26.89 11.73 1.68
C GLY A 267 -26.93 10.45 2.51
N LYS A 268 -27.16 9.29 1.87
CA LYS A 268 -27.22 7.98 2.55
C LYS A 268 -25.86 7.30 2.48
N THR A 269 -24.97 7.64 3.37
CA THR A 269 -23.61 7.05 3.46
C THR A 269 -23.45 6.05 4.60
N GLY A 270 -24.55 5.64 5.24
CA GLY A 270 -24.56 4.68 6.34
C GLY A 270 -24.23 5.25 7.73
N GLY A 271 -24.03 6.56 7.84
CA GLY A 271 -23.61 7.22 9.08
C GLY A 271 -24.71 8.00 9.83
N ASN A 272 -25.97 7.93 9.38
CA ASN A 272 -27.14 8.56 10.05
C ASN A 272 -28.21 7.54 10.31
#